data_adf3f3ac95e8a073e6e853b074e501fb
#
_entry.id   adf3f3ac95e8a073e6e853b074e501fb
#
_cell.length_a   1.000
_cell.length_b   1.000
_cell.length_c   1.000
_cell.angle_alpha   90.00
_cell.angle_beta   90.00
_cell.angle_gamma   90.00
#
_symmetry.space_group_name_H-M   'P 1'
#
loop_
_entity.id
_entity.type
_entity.pdbx_description
1 polymer ?
#
loop_
_entity_poly.entity_id
_entity_poly.type
_entity_poly.pdbx_seq_one_letter_code
_entity_poly.pdbx_strand_id
1 'polypeptide(L)'
;KKVFDLSLRIRNVDAKYIQRFLNECEASRSKLERYKMILNLTFDYSVNMEYISDNPARRAKLPKLVKTLDDIEKTEKKFLEPDELKRLLDELYRTDKTYRIGLLAEFMVYNGCRIGEAIAIKPENIDFDKKVVHIHGTLDKTVGYAKGLKTTTKTVASFRTVSLSKREIEILKEFIKINELSKNTRKEFADLGFVFVTKNGVPIQNNSFNLAIKRANERLDEPIDKHLTSHIFRHTLVSRLAENNAPLKAIMSRVGHSDSRTTNKIYTHVTKKMDDNILDLLDSL
;
A
#
# COMPACT_ATOMS: atom_id res chain seq x y z
N LYS A 1 24.30 -13.25 7.44
CA LYS A 1 23.01 -13.25 8.21
C LYS A 1 23.31 -13.85 9.56
N LYS A 2 23.46 -13.04 10.60
CA LYS A 2 23.42 -13.55 11.98
C LYS A 2 21.94 -13.89 12.27
N VAL A 3 21.65 -15.15 12.32
CA VAL A 3 20.36 -15.71 12.67
C VAL A 3 20.39 -15.98 14.17
N PHE A 4 19.27 -15.82 14.83
CA PHE A 4 19.10 -16.29 16.21
C PHE A 4 19.50 -17.77 16.26
N ASP A 5 20.40 -18.15 17.13
CA ASP A 5 20.85 -19.54 17.22
C ASP A 5 19.71 -20.42 17.73
N LEU A 6 19.14 -21.19 16.83
CA LEU A 6 18.01 -22.08 17.10
C LEU A 6 18.40 -23.33 17.91
N SER A 7 19.71 -23.58 18.11
CA SER A 7 20.18 -24.67 18.97
C SER A 7 20.16 -24.30 20.47
N LEU A 8 20.02 -23.01 20.78
CA LEU A 8 19.95 -22.54 22.17
C LEU A 8 18.67 -22.98 22.86
N ARG A 9 18.83 -23.58 24.04
CA ARG A 9 17.69 -23.84 24.90
C ARG A 9 17.11 -22.50 25.39
N ILE A 10 15.79 -22.37 25.38
CA ILE A 10 15.09 -21.13 25.74
C ILE A 10 15.48 -20.60 27.13
N ARG A 11 15.80 -21.50 28.05
CA ARG A 11 16.28 -21.18 29.42
C ARG A 11 17.63 -20.47 29.45
N ASN A 12 18.43 -20.60 28.39
CA ASN A 12 19.78 -20.02 28.30
C ASN A 12 19.79 -18.68 27.58
N VAL A 13 18.64 -18.19 27.13
CA VAL A 13 18.52 -16.91 26.45
C VAL A 13 18.20 -15.82 27.47
N ASP A 14 19.17 -14.97 27.76
CA ASP A 14 19.02 -13.84 28.67
C ASP A 14 18.75 -12.51 27.93
N ALA A 15 18.46 -11.47 28.68
CA ALA A 15 18.22 -10.15 28.15
C ALA A 15 19.46 -9.55 27.43
N LYS A 16 20.68 -9.93 27.84
CA LYS A 16 21.92 -9.47 27.20
C LYS A 16 22.09 -10.09 25.83
N TYR A 17 21.76 -11.37 25.67
CA TYR A 17 21.77 -12.05 24.38
C TYR A 17 20.81 -11.38 23.41
N ILE A 18 19.56 -11.12 23.84
CA ILE A 18 18.54 -10.48 23.01
C ILE A 18 18.96 -9.05 22.65
N GLN A 19 19.50 -8.29 23.61
CA GLN A 19 19.98 -6.94 23.36
C GLN A 19 21.09 -6.91 22.33
N ARG A 20 22.07 -7.82 22.44
CA ARG A 20 23.18 -7.97 21.49
C ARG A 20 22.63 -8.32 20.09
N PHE A 21 21.72 -9.28 20.00
CA PHE A 21 21.06 -9.62 18.73
C PHE A 21 20.39 -8.41 18.09
N LEU A 22 19.63 -7.62 18.85
CA LEU A 22 18.95 -6.43 18.31
C LEU A 22 19.92 -5.32 17.89
N ASN A 23 21.05 -5.19 18.57
CA ASN A 23 22.08 -4.17 18.25
C ASN A 23 22.91 -4.56 17.01
N GLU A 24 23.22 -5.85 16.85
CA GLU A 24 24.05 -6.36 15.76
C GLU A 24 23.23 -6.69 14.48
N CYS A 25 21.89 -6.70 14.59
CA CYS A 25 21.04 -7.02 13.46
C CYS A 25 20.94 -5.85 12.49
N GLU A 26 21.52 -5.99 11.30
CA GLU A 26 21.39 -5.04 10.20
C GLU A 26 19.99 -5.13 9.59
N ALA A 27 19.03 -4.51 10.25
CA ALA A 27 17.63 -4.50 9.83
C ALA A 27 17.00 -3.12 9.97
N SER A 28 16.00 -2.83 9.14
CA SER A 28 15.23 -1.60 9.29
C SER A 28 14.51 -1.55 10.65
N ARG A 29 14.22 -0.34 11.15
CA ARG A 29 13.49 -0.14 12.42
C ARG A 29 12.22 -1.00 12.51
N SER A 30 11.43 -1.04 11.48
CA SER A 30 10.19 -1.83 11.42
C SER A 30 10.45 -3.34 11.53
N LYS A 31 11.55 -3.84 10.99
CA LYS A 31 11.95 -5.25 11.15
C LYS A 31 12.42 -5.53 12.58
N LEU A 32 13.21 -4.64 13.18
CA LEU A 32 13.64 -4.78 14.58
C LEU A 32 12.45 -4.76 15.55
N GLU A 33 11.47 -3.88 15.33
CA GLU A 33 10.22 -3.84 16.10
C GLU A 33 9.46 -5.17 16.00
N ARG A 34 9.38 -5.73 14.78
CA ARG A 34 8.75 -7.03 14.55
C ARG A 34 9.51 -8.17 15.21
N TYR A 35 10.84 -8.18 15.14
CA TYR A 35 11.65 -9.18 15.83
C TYR A 35 11.45 -9.11 17.35
N LYS A 36 11.48 -7.91 17.92
CA LYS A 36 11.21 -7.73 19.34
C LYS A 36 9.80 -8.18 19.73
N MET A 37 8.79 -7.90 18.90
CA MET A 37 7.42 -8.36 19.12
C MET A 37 7.34 -9.90 19.12
N ILE A 38 7.96 -10.57 18.14
CA ILE A 38 7.98 -12.03 18.06
C ILE A 38 8.69 -12.62 19.28
N LEU A 39 9.85 -12.07 19.66
CA LEU A 39 10.57 -12.52 20.87
C LEU A 39 9.71 -12.35 22.12
N ASN A 40 9.04 -11.20 22.30
CA ASN A 40 8.16 -11.00 23.43
C ASN A 40 7.04 -12.05 23.47
N LEU A 41 6.36 -12.30 22.36
CA LEU A 41 5.28 -13.32 22.29
C LEU A 41 5.80 -14.73 22.59
N THR A 42 6.97 -15.09 22.05
CA THR A 42 7.58 -16.41 22.28
C THR A 42 7.95 -16.61 23.74
N PHE A 43 8.59 -15.61 24.37
CA PHE A 43 8.98 -15.71 25.77
C PHE A 43 7.79 -15.57 26.73
N ASP A 44 6.77 -14.77 26.41
CA ASP A 44 5.52 -14.72 27.18
C ASP A 44 4.81 -16.08 27.16
N TYR A 45 4.74 -16.74 26.00
CA TYR A 45 4.22 -18.10 25.89
C TYR A 45 5.02 -19.07 26.75
N SER A 46 6.36 -18.96 26.76
CA SER A 46 7.24 -19.84 27.55
C SER A 46 7.10 -19.63 29.05
N VAL A 47 6.80 -18.41 29.51
CA VAL A 47 6.45 -18.12 30.91
C VAL A 47 5.10 -18.74 31.25
N ASN A 48 4.10 -18.58 30.39
CA ASN A 48 2.76 -19.16 30.60
C ASN A 48 2.76 -20.69 30.64
N MET A 49 3.72 -21.34 29.95
CA MET A 49 3.92 -22.77 29.94
C MET A 49 4.94 -23.24 31.02
N GLU A 50 5.34 -22.35 31.93
CA GLU A 50 6.27 -22.63 33.03
C GLU A 50 7.65 -23.16 32.57
N TYR A 51 8.05 -22.96 31.31
CA TYR A 51 9.38 -23.32 30.84
C TYR A 51 10.48 -22.40 31.37
N ILE A 52 10.14 -21.14 31.64
CA ILE A 52 10.98 -20.11 32.25
C ILE A 52 10.16 -19.28 33.21
N SER A 53 10.82 -18.64 34.18
CA SER A 53 10.17 -17.83 35.22
C SER A 53 9.89 -16.38 34.77
N ASP A 54 10.60 -15.85 33.78
CA ASP A 54 10.55 -14.43 33.38
C ASP A 54 10.82 -14.28 31.90
N ASN A 55 10.26 -13.22 31.29
CA ASN A 55 10.47 -12.89 29.88
C ASN A 55 11.68 -11.95 29.72
N PRO A 56 12.84 -12.44 29.24
CA PRO A 56 14.03 -11.61 29.06
C PRO A 56 13.90 -10.56 27.93
N ALA A 57 13.00 -10.77 26.96
CA ALA A 57 12.81 -9.86 25.84
C ALA A 57 12.15 -8.54 26.25
N ARG A 58 11.40 -8.50 27.35
CA ARG A 58 10.79 -7.27 27.87
C ARG A 58 11.84 -6.24 28.29
N ARG A 59 12.97 -6.69 28.81
CA ARG A 59 14.09 -5.82 29.27
C ARG A 59 14.95 -5.30 28.14
N ALA A 60 15.00 -5.97 27.00
CA ALA A 60 15.75 -5.53 25.84
C ALA A 60 15.12 -4.28 25.20
N LYS A 61 15.95 -3.34 24.77
CA LYS A 61 15.54 -2.08 24.13
C LYS A 61 15.94 -2.08 22.68
N LEU A 62 15.12 -1.46 21.84
CA LEU A 62 15.48 -1.25 20.44
C LEU A 62 16.59 -0.20 20.35
N PRO A 63 17.61 -0.42 19.50
CA PRO A 63 18.67 0.57 19.29
C PRO A 63 18.09 1.90 18.84
N LYS A 64 18.69 3.02 19.29
CA LYS A 64 18.33 4.34 18.78
C LYS A 64 18.82 4.45 17.34
N LEU A 65 17.91 4.65 16.40
CA LEU A 65 18.28 4.98 15.03
C LEU A 65 18.38 6.50 14.89
N VAL A 66 19.53 6.95 14.44
CA VAL A 66 19.72 8.34 14.03
C VAL A 66 19.11 8.44 12.62
N LYS A 67 18.23 9.42 12.40
CA LYS A 67 17.73 9.73 11.05
C LYS A 67 18.89 10.28 10.25
N THR A 68 19.20 9.66 9.14
CA THR A 68 20.19 10.11 8.18
C THR A 68 19.54 10.98 7.10
N LEU A 69 20.34 11.75 6.36
CA LEU A 69 19.88 12.47 5.17
C LEU A 69 19.21 11.53 4.17
N ASP A 70 19.74 10.31 4.01
CA ASP A 70 19.14 9.23 3.23
C ASP A 70 17.68 8.90 3.61
N ASP A 71 17.28 9.06 4.88
CA ASP A 71 15.90 8.80 5.32
C ASP A 71 14.95 9.91 4.89
N ILE A 72 15.47 11.10 4.60
CA ILE A 72 14.72 12.23 4.04
C ILE A 72 14.54 12.01 2.55
N GLU A 73 15.60 11.70 1.79
CA GLU A 73 15.55 11.37 0.37
C GLU A 73 14.64 10.17 0.06
N LYS A 74 14.61 9.16 0.93
CA LYS A 74 13.68 8.03 0.83
C LYS A 74 12.20 8.44 0.95
N THR A 75 11.91 9.64 1.42
CA THR A 75 10.53 10.14 1.48
C THR A 75 10.11 10.73 0.14
N GLU A 76 11.01 11.37 -0.58
CA GLU A 76 10.80 11.89 -1.95
C GLU A 76 10.53 10.76 -2.97
N LYS A 77 11.19 9.61 -2.77
CA LYS A 77 11.00 8.44 -3.62
C LYS A 77 9.70 7.66 -3.36
N LYS A 78 8.76 8.20 -2.56
CA LYS A 78 7.51 7.48 -2.21
C LYS A 78 6.32 7.75 -3.12
N PHE A 79 6.36 8.76 -3.94
CA PHE A 79 5.30 9.10 -4.89
C PHE A 79 5.87 9.34 -6.28
N LEU A 80 5.00 9.29 -7.28
CA LEU A 80 5.37 9.53 -8.67
C LEU A 80 5.16 11.00 -9.00
N GLU A 81 6.15 11.58 -9.67
CA GLU A 81 6.00 12.87 -10.32
C GLU A 81 5.01 12.76 -11.52
N PRO A 82 4.42 13.87 -11.98
CA PRO A 82 3.44 13.84 -13.06
C PRO A 82 3.90 13.12 -14.32
N ASP A 83 5.15 13.36 -14.73
CA ASP A 83 5.74 12.73 -15.91
C ASP A 83 6.00 11.23 -15.70
N GLU A 84 6.55 10.85 -14.55
CA GLU A 84 6.77 9.46 -14.20
C GLU A 84 5.48 8.65 -14.20
N LEU A 85 4.40 9.23 -13.63
CA LEU A 85 3.08 8.60 -13.62
C LEU A 85 2.55 8.44 -15.05
N LYS A 86 2.67 9.47 -15.87
CA LYS A 86 2.20 9.44 -17.26
C LYS A 86 2.93 8.35 -18.04
N ARG A 87 4.27 8.33 -18.03
CA ARG A 87 5.07 7.32 -18.72
C ARG A 87 4.72 5.89 -18.28
N LEU A 88 4.54 5.67 -16.98
CA LEU A 88 4.18 4.36 -16.45
C LEU A 88 2.78 3.92 -16.88
N LEU A 89 1.79 4.81 -16.85
CA LEU A 89 0.43 4.52 -17.32
C LEU A 89 0.39 4.27 -18.83
N ASP A 90 1.06 5.08 -19.63
CA ASP A 90 1.14 4.92 -21.09
C ASP A 90 1.71 3.52 -21.43
N GLU A 91 2.78 3.08 -20.75
CA GLU A 91 3.34 1.75 -20.94
C GLU A 91 2.40 0.62 -20.49
N LEU A 92 1.64 0.83 -19.41
CA LEU A 92 0.64 -0.15 -18.97
C LEU A 92 -0.53 -0.28 -19.93
N TYR A 93 -0.92 0.81 -20.59
CA TYR A 93 -1.99 0.83 -21.61
C TYR A 93 -1.56 0.29 -22.97
N ARG A 94 -0.27 0.20 -23.25
CA ARG A 94 0.27 -0.17 -24.56
C ARG A 94 -0.12 -1.57 -25.03
N THR A 95 -0.42 -2.48 -24.13
CA THR A 95 -0.74 -3.88 -24.47
C THR A 95 -2.00 -4.37 -23.77
N ASP A 96 -2.77 -5.22 -24.45
CA ASP A 96 -3.98 -5.86 -23.89
C ASP A 96 -3.69 -6.66 -22.61
N LYS A 97 -2.45 -7.18 -22.46
CA LYS A 97 -2.04 -7.95 -21.29
C LYS A 97 -1.97 -7.10 -20.02
N THR A 98 -1.60 -5.83 -20.15
CA THR A 98 -1.41 -4.88 -19.05
C THR A 98 -2.51 -3.85 -18.96
N TYR A 99 -3.39 -3.75 -19.95
CA TYR A 99 -4.44 -2.74 -20.04
C TYR A 99 -5.32 -2.68 -18.76
N ARG A 100 -5.80 -3.84 -18.30
CA ARG A 100 -6.58 -3.93 -17.05
C ARG A 100 -5.78 -3.48 -15.82
N ILE A 101 -4.46 -3.68 -15.82
CA ILE A 101 -3.57 -3.21 -14.75
C ILE A 101 -3.43 -1.69 -14.82
N GLY A 102 -3.34 -1.12 -16.03
CA GLY A 102 -3.33 0.33 -16.26
C GLY A 102 -4.59 1.01 -15.73
N LEU A 103 -5.77 0.48 -16.08
CA LEU A 103 -7.06 0.98 -15.57
C LEU A 103 -7.14 0.94 -14.04
N LEU A 104 -6.71 -0.18 -13.42
CA LEU A 104 -6.69 -0.29 -11.96
C LEU A 104 -5.67 0.67 -11.33
N ALA A 105 -4.48 0.81 -11.91
CA ALA A 105 -3.45 1.74 -11.43
C ALA A 105 -3.95 3.18 -11.48
N GLU A 106 -4.53 3.59 -12.60
CA GLU A 106 -5.10 4.92 -12.78
C GLU A 106 -6.27 5.17 -11.80
N PHE A 107 -7.19 4.21 -11.65
CA PHE A 107 -8.25 4.30 -10.65
C PHE A 107 -7.69 4.53 -9.23
N MET A 108 -6.63 3.79 -8.86
CA MET A 108 -6.01 3.95 -7.54
C MET A 108 -5.35 5.31 -7.35
N VAL A 109 -4.83 5.95 -8.40
CA VAL A 109 -4.29 7.32 -8.34
C VAL A 109 -5.38 8.33 -8.03
N TYR A 110 -6.55 8.20 -8.64
CA TYR A 110 -7.66 9.14 -8.42
C TYR A 110 -8.43 8.87 -7.13
N ASN A 111 -8.66 7.60 -6.81
CA ASN A 111 -9.44 7.21 -5.65
C ASN A 111 -8.65 7.22 -4.33
N GLY A 112 -7.40 6.79 -4.38
CA GLY A 112 -6.54 6.66 -3.21
C GLY A 112 -6.81 5.43 -2.34
N CYS A 113 -7.64 4.49 -2.79
CA CYS A 113 -7.89 3.24 -2.06
C CYS A 113 -6.66 2.31 -2.06
N ARG A 114 -6.60 1.39 -1.08
CA ARG A 114 -5.61 0.30 -1.10
C ARG A 114 -6.00 -0.72 -2.17
N ILE A 115 -5.03 -1.40 -2.76
CA ILE A 115 -5.33 -2.42 -3.78
C ILE A 115 -6.31 -3.49 -3.27
N GLY A 116 -6.19 -3.93 -2.03
CA GLY A 116 -7.14 -4.89 -1.45
C GLY A 116 -8.56 -4.35 -1.33
N GLU A 117 -8.73 -3.05 -1.15
CA GLU A 117 -10.01 -2.35 -1.16
C GLU A 117 -10.56 -2.23 -2.60
N ALA A 118 -9.71 -1.82 -3.55
CA ALA A 118 -10.08 -1.67 -4.95
C ALA A 118 -10.59 -2.98 -5.55
N ILE A 119 -9.84 -4.07 -5.42
CA ILE A 119 -10.22 -5.37 -5.99
C ILE A 119 -11.43 -6.03 -5.31
N ALA A 120 -11.87 -5.49 -4.17
CA ALA A 120 -13.08 -5.92 -3.47
C ALA A 120 -14.33 -5.12 -3.90
N ILE A 121 -14.20 -4.15 -4.80
CA ILE A 121 -15.33 -3.37 -5.32
C ILE A 121 -16.17 -4.25 -6.25
N LYS A 122 -17.49 -4.21 -5.99
CA LYS A 122 -18.52 -4.81 -6.85
C LYS A 122 -19.38 -3.72 -7.48
N PRO A 123 -20.09 -3.97 -8.59
CA PRO A 123 -21.00 -2.98 -9.20
C PRO A 123 -22.01 -2.41 -8.20
N GLU A 124 -22.52 -3.21 -7.28
CA GLU A 124 -23.45 -2.79 -6.21
C GLU A 124 -22.85 -1.77 -5.23
N ASN A 125 -21.52 -1.64 -5.20
CA ASN A 125 -20.83 -0.64 -4.38
C ASN A 125 -20.71 0.73 -5.07
N ILE A 126 -21.16 0.87 -6.33
CA ILE A 126 -21.01 2.05 -7.14
C ILE A 126 -22.38 2.67 -7.40
N ASP A 127 -22.55 3.92 -6.99
CA ASP A 127 -23.71 4.73 -7.34
C ASP A 127 -23.26 5.76 -8.40
N PHE A 128 -23.57 5.46 -9.67
CA PHE A 128 -23.18 6.31 -10.79
C PHE A 128 -23.98 7.63 -10.83
N ASP A 129 -25.21 7.64 -10.31
CA ASP A 129 -26.07 8.85 -10.28
C ASP A 129 -25.56 9.83 -9.23
N LYS A 130 -25.26 9.33 -8.04
CA LYS A 130 -24.64 10.14 -6.97
C LYS A 130 -23.14 10.33 -7.15
N LYS A 131 -22.53 9.65 -8.11
CA LYS A 131 -21.08 9.67 -8.39
C LYS A 131 -20.25 9.32 -7.16
N VAL A 132 -20.57 8.21 -6.51
CA VAL A 132 -19.84 7.73 -5.32
C VAL A 132 -19.54 6.25 -5.42
N VAL A 133 -18.47 5.83 -4.72
CA VAL A 133 -18.15 4.43 -4.47
C VAL A 133 -18.08 4.17 -2.98
N HIS A 134 -18.72 3.10 -2.54
CA HIS A 134 -18.69 2.64 -1.17
C HIS A 134 -17.54 1.63 -1.00
N ILE A 135 -16.50 2.02 -0.28
CA ILE A 135 -15.36 1.15 0.03
C ILE A 135 -15.71 0.33 1.27
N HIS A 136 -15.98 -0.97 1.08
CA HIS A 136 -16.37 -1.88 2.14
C HIS A 136 -15.51 -3.15 2.08
N GLY A 137 -14.61 -3.31 3.05
CA GLY A 137 -13.87 -4.56 3.20
C GLY A 137 -12.69 -4.74 2.24
N THR A 138 -12.15 -5.94 2.26
CA THR A 138 -11.06 -6.42 1.42
C THR A 138 -11.28 -7.90 1.11
N LEU A 139 -10.63 -8.43 0.09
CA LEU A 139 -10.71 -9.87 -0.20
C LEU A 139 -9.92 -10.69 0.81
N ASP A 140 -10.47 -11.83 1.22
CA ASP A 140 -9.78 -12.79 2.06
C ASP A 140 -8.67 -13.49 1.27
N LYS A 141 -7.44 -13.32 1.75
CA LYS A 141 -6.25 -13.93 1.14
C LYS A 141 -6.02 -15.36 1.59
N THR A 142 -6.59 -15.77 2.74
CA THR A 142 -6.34 -17.07 3.36
C THR A 142 -7.02 -18.20 2.59
N VAL A 143 -8.17 -17.93 2.01
CA VAL A 143 -8.94 -18.90 1.20
C VAL A 143 -8.67 -18.80 -0.30
N GLY A 144 -7.79 -17.87 -0.72
CA GLY A 144 -7.45 -17.61 -2.10
C GLY A 144 -8.44 -16.71 -2.83
N TYR A 145 -7.93 -15.93 -3.77
CA TYR A 145 -8.72 -14.95 -4.53
C TYR A 145 -9.79 -15.59 -5.44
N ALA A 146 -9.55 -16.83 -5.87
CA ALA A 146 -10.49 -17.55 -6.74
C ALA A 146 -11.82 -17.87 -6.05
N LYS A 147 -11.86 -17.91 -4.72
CA LYS A 147 -13.11 -18.13 -3.96
C LYS A 147 -13.93 -16.85 -3.77
N GLY A 148 -13.35 -15.67 -4.04
CA GLY A 148 -14.05 -14.39 -4.01
C GLY A 148 -14.67 -14.02 -2.65
N LEU A 149 -14.13 -14.54 -1.54
CA LEU A 149 -14.67 -14.23 -0.21
C LEU A 149 -14.21 -12.85 0.22
N LYS A 150 -15.18 -11.99 0.53
CA LYS A 150 -14.97 -10.66 1.06
C LYS A 150 -14.96 -10.70 2.58
N THR A 151 -13.90 -10.18 3.20
CA THR A 151 -13.85 -10.01 4.65
C THR A 151 -14.05 -8.54 5.02
N THR A 152 -14.56 -8.32 6.23
CA THR A 152 -14.61 -6.98 6.80
C THR A 152 -13.18 -6.47 7.03
N THR A 153 -12.97 -5.17 6.85
CA THR A 153 -11.70 -4.55 7.20
C THR A 153 -11.49 -4.58 8.71
N LYS A 154 -10.24 -4.67 9.14
CA LYS A 154 -9.85 -4.73 10.56
C LYS A 154 -10.27 -3.51 11.40
N THR A 155 -10.74 -2.43 10.79
CA THR A 155 -11.15 -1.20 11.48
C THR A 155 -12.37 -0.57 10.83
N VAL A 156 -13.27 -0.01 11.65
CA VAL A 156 -14.45 0.76 11.22
C VAL A 156 -14.07 1.93 10.29
N ALA A 157 -12.90 2.54 10.50
CA ALA A 157 -12.37 3.63 9.67
C ALA A 157 -12.09 3.25 8.20
N SER A 158 -12.14 1.98 7.87
CA SER A 158 -11.99 1.50 6.48
C SER A 158 -13.28 1.52 5.68
N PHE A 159 -14.44 1.71 6.35
CA PHE A 159 -15.72 1.91 5.69
C PHE A 159 -15.88 3.38 5.36
N ARG A 160 -15.92 3.71 4.08
CA ARG A 160 -16.08 5.09 3.64
C ARG A 160 -16.76 5.17 2.27
N THR A 161 -17.42 6.28 2.04
CA THR A 161 -17.95 6.68 0.73
C THR A 161 -17.01 7.70 0.12
N VAL A 162 -16.57 7.46 -1.11
CA VAL A 162 -15.65 8.32 -1.83
C VAL A 162 -16.33 8.84 -3.09
N SER A 163 -16.32 10.16 -3.28
CA SER A 163 -16.84 10.79 -4.50
C SER A 163 -15.95 10.43 -5.70
N LEU A 164 -16.59 10.14 -6.83
CA LEU A 164 -15.94 9.75 -8.07
C LEU A 164 -15.78 10.97 -9.01
N SER A 165 -14.60 11.16 -9.53
CA SER A 165 -14.33 12.07 -10.65
C SER A 165 -14.91 11.51 -11.96
N LYS A 166 -15.01 12.36 -13.01
CA LYS A 166 -15.42 11.90 -14.33
C LYS A 166 -14.54 10.74 -14.82
N ARG A 167 -13.23 10.85 -14.65
CA ARG A 167 -12.27 9.83 -15.09
C ARG A 167 -12.42 8.50 -14.35
N GLU A 168 -12.67 8.53 -13.04
CA GLU A 168 -12.95 7.30 -12.28
C GLU A 168 -14.21 6.59 -12.78
N ILE A 169 -15.26 7.35 -13.09
CA ILE A 169 -16.51 6.81 -13.66
C ILE A 169 -16.25 6.16 -15.03
N GLU A 170 -15.48 6.79 -15.91
CA GLU A 170 -15.08 6.23 -17.20
C GLU A 170 -14.34 4.91 -17.02
N ILE A 171 -13.31 4.88 -16.14
CA ILE A 171 -12.54 3.67 -15.84
C ILE A 171 -13.44 2.54 -15.34
N LEU A 172 -14.35 2.83 -14.42
CA LEU A 172 -15.26 1.83 -13.86
C LEU A 172 -16.22 1.27 -14.93
N LYS A 173 -16.81 2.14 -15.74
CA LYS A 173 -17.69 1.74 -16.86
C LYS A 173 -16.93 0.90 -17.89
N GLU A 174 -15.72 1.31 -18.24
CA GLU A 174 -14.86 0.57 -19.15
C GLU A 174 -14.50 -0.81 -18.60
N PHE A 175 -14.11 -0.89 -17.34
CA PHE A 175 -13.79 -2.17 -16.70
C PHE A 175 -14.99 -3.11 -16.68
N ILE A 176 -16.19 -2.62 -16.36
CA ILE A 176 -17.43 -3.40 -16.40
C ILE A 176 -17.69 -3.89 -17.82
N LYS A 177 -17.57 -3.02 -18.82
CA LYS A 177 -17.77 -3.37 -20.25
C LYS A 177 -16.81 -4.47 -20.73
N ILE A 178 -15.52 -4.37 -20.40
CA ILE A 178 -14.53 -5.38 -20.82
C ILE A 178 -14.71 -6.70 -20.04
N ASN A 179 -15.29 -6.67 -18.84
CA ASN A 179 -15.66 -7.88 -18.11
C ASN A 179 -16.81 -8.61 -18.79
N GLU A 180 -17.88 -7.90 -19.17
CA GLU A 180 -19.01 -8.48 -19.94
C GLU A 180 -18.55 -9.09 -21.26
N LEU A 181 -17.67 -8.40 -22.01
CA LEU A 181 -17.09 -8.95 -23.23
C LEU A 181 -16.30 -10.23 -22.94
N SER A 182 -15.50 -10.24 -21.88
CA SER A 182 -14.71 -11.42 -21.48
C SER A 182 -15.59 -12.59 -21.05
N LYS A 183 -16.67 -12.32 -20.32
CA LYS A 183 -17.67 -13.30 -19.90
C LYS A 183 -18.34 -13.97 -21.09
N ASN A 184 -18.72 -13.18 -22.08
CA ASN A 184 -19.41 -13.68 -23.27
C ASN A 184 -18.48 -14.46 -24.24
N THR A 185 -17.17 -14.21 -24.19
CA THR A 185 -16.21 -14.83 -25.13
C THR A 185 -15.41 -15.99 -24.55
N ARG A 186 -15.44 -16.18 -23.21
CA ARG A 186 -14.63 -17.19 -22.53
C ARG A 186 -15.48 -18.20 -21.77
N LYS A 187 -15.33 -19.48 -22.10
CA LYS A 187 -16.04 -20.58 -21.43
C LYS A 187 -15.74 -20.69 -19.92
N GLU A 188 -14.53 -20.33 -19.50
CA GLU A 188 -14.02 -20.48 -18.11
C GLU A 188 -13.93 -19.13 -17.39
N PHE A 189 -14.86 -18.21 -17.65
CA PHE A 189 -14.88 -16.94 -16.92
C PHE A 189 -15.46 -17.14 -15.52
N ALA A 190 -14.66 -16.81 -14.48
CA ALA A 190 -15.10 -16.87 -13.08
C ALA A 190 -15.94 -15.62 -12.77
N ASP A 191 -17.28 -15.73 -12.85
CA ASP A 191 -18.18 -14.62 -12.52
C ASP A 191 -18.39 -14.48 -11.01
N LEU A 192 -17.41 -13.86 -10.35
CA LEU A 192 -17.44 -13.58 -8.91
C LEU A 192 -18.06 -12.23 -8.56
N GLY A 193 -18.52 -11.48 -9.55
CA GLY A 193 -19.21 -10.20 -9.41
C GLY A 193 -18.29 -9.04 -8.99
N PHE A 194 -16.96 -9.14 -9.12
CA PHE A 194 -16.03 -8.03 -8.84
C PHE A 194 -15.75 -7.21 -10.09
N VAL A 195 -15.45 -5.91 -9.89
CA VAL A 195 -15.12 -5.00 -10.99
C VAL A 195 -13.69 -5.26 -11.48
N PHE A 196 -12.71 -5.21 -10.59
CA PHE A 196 -11.29 -5.28 -10.96
C PHE A 196 -10.78 -6.73 -11.04
N VAL A 197 -11.08 -7.38 -12.14
CA VAL A 197 -10.75 -8.79 -12.40
C VAL A 197 -9.78 -8.96 -13.57
N THR A 198 -9.13 -10.10 -13.62
CA THR A 198 -8.35 -10.56 -14.77
C THR A 198 -9.27 -10.90 -15.96
N LYS A 199 -8.68 -11.18 -17.11
CA LYS A 199 -9.44 -11.66 -18.28
C LYS A 199 -10.22 -12.96 -18.04
N ASN A 200 -9.90 -13.70 -16.98
CA ASN A 200 -10.60 -14.93 -16.58
C ASN A 200 -11.60 -14.70 -15.43
N GLY A 201 -11.93 -13.45 -15.08
CA GLY A 201 -12.91 -13.10 -14.04
C GLY A 201 -12.43 -13.22 -12.60
N VAL A 202 -11.20 -13.63 -12.35
CA VAL A 202 -10.62 -13.71 -11.00
C VAL A 202 -10.10 -12.34 -10.59
N PRO A 203 -10.35 -11.87 -9.35
CA PRO A 203 -9.81 -10.59 -8.86
C PRO A 203 -8.31 -10.46 -9.05
N ILE A 204 -7.86 -9.27 -9.48
CA ILE A 204 -6.44 -8.99 -9.71
C ILE A 204 -5.66 -9.11 -8.40
N GLN A 205 -4.69 -10.02 -8.35
CA GLN A 205 -3.87 -10.23 -7.15
C GLN A 205 -2.82 -9.13 -6.98
N ASN A 206 -2.57 -8.71 -5.73
CA ASN A 206 -1.57 -7.69 -5.43
C ASN A 206 -0.17 -8.02 -5.96
N ASN A 207 0.26 -9.28 -5.84
CA ASN A 207 1.57 -9.70 -6.34
C ASN A 207 1.66 -9.61 -7.88
N SER A 208 0.61 -10.03 -8.58
CA SER A 208 0.54 -9.93 -10.05
C SER A 208 0.50 -8.49 -10.51
N PHE A 209 -0.23 -7.63 -9.79
CA PHE A 209 -0.28 -6.19 -10.04
C PHE A 209 1.11 -5.56 -9.87
N ASN A 210 1.77 -5.79 -8.74
CA ASN A 210 3.11 -5.26 -8.48
C ASN A 210 4.15 -5.76 -9.50
N LEU A 211 4.07 -7.03 -9.89
CA LEU A 211 4.96 -7.60 -10.92
C LEU A 211 4.72 -6.95 -12.29
N ALA A 212 3.47 -6.70 -12.66
CA ALA A 212 3.14 -6.03 -13.91
C ALA A 212 3.67 -4.59 -13.96
N ILE A 213 3.53 -3.83 -12.87
CA ILE A 213 4.08 -2.48 -12.72
C ILE A 213 5.61 -2.51 -12.84
N LYS A 214 6.27 -3.43 -12.12
CA LYS A 214 7.72 -3.56 -12.19
C LYS A 214 8.20 -3.83 -13.61
N ARG A 215 7.55 -4.77 -14.31
CA ARG A 215 7.88 -5.10 -15.70
C ARG A 215 7.56 -3.96 -16.68
N ALA A 216 6.52 -3.17 -16.43
CA ALA A 216 6.24 -1.97 -17.20
C ALA A 216 7.35 -0.94 -17.03
N ASN A 217 7.80 -0.71 -15.80
CA ASN A 217 8.92 0.19 -15.53
C ASN A 217 10.23 -0.25 -16.18
N GLU A 218 10.51 -1.57 -16.19
CA GLU A 218 11.70 -2.14 -16.84
C GLU A 218 11.70 -1.97 -18.37
N ARG A 219 10.54 -1.66 -18.98
CA ARG A 219 10.40 -1.42 -20.43
C ARG A 219 10.39 0.06 -20.81
N LEU A 220 10.41 0.97 -19.84
CA LEU A 220 10.57 2.39 -20.12
C LEU A 220 12.00 2.67 -20.60
N ASP A 221 12.15 3.61 -21.54
CA ASP A 221 13.47 4.06 -21.99
C ASP A 221 14.30 4.60 -20.83
N GLU A 222 13.64 5.30 -19.92
CA GLU A 222 14.19 5.77 -18.64
C GLU A 222 13.39 5.16 -17.48
N PRO A 223 13.86 4.05 -16.88
CA PRO A 223 13.21 3.44 -15.74
C PRO A 223 13.13 4.38 -14.54
N ILE A 224 12.00 4.38 -13.87
CA ILE A 224 11.76 5.19 -12.67
C ILE A 224 12.55 4.58 -11.49
N ASP A 225 13.48 5.33 -10.92
CA ASP A 225 14.29 4.91 -9.74
C ASP A 225 13.51 5.09 -8.43
N LYS A 226 12.39 4.39 -8.33
CA LYS A 226 11.52 4.36 -7.14
C LYS A 226 11.03 2.95 -6.87
N HIS A 227 10.71 2.65 -5.61
CA HIS A 227 10.14 1.35 -5.25
C HIS A 227 8.66 1.26 -5.65
N LEU A 228 8.40 0.79 -6.87
CA LEU A 228 7.07 0.72 -7.44
C LEU A 228 6.26 -0.44 -6.87
N THR A 229 5.24 -0.10 -6.10
CA THR A 229 4.21 -1.02 -5.59
C THR A 229 2.84 -0.37 -5.67
N SER A 230 1.78 -1.12 -5.43
CA SER A 230 0.42 -0.58 -5.39
C SER A 230 0.24 0.62 -4.46
N HIS A 231 1.06 0.75 -3.42
CA HIS A 231 0.98 1.88 -2.49
C HIS A 231 1.48 3.21 -3.08
N ILE A 232 2.34 3.17 -4.12
CA ILE A 232 2.88 4.40 -4.71
C ILE A 232 1.77 5.27 -5.32
N PHE A 233 0.76 4.66 -5.95
CA PHE A 233 -0.36 5.40 -6.54
C PHE A 233 -1.17 6.19 -5.51
N ARG A 234 -1.39 5.60 -4.35
CA ARG A 234 -2.04 6.26 -3.22
C ARG A 234 -1.18 7.40 -2.64
N HIS A 235 0.13 7.19 -2.54
CA HIS A 235 1.06 8.23 -2.10
C HIS A 235 1.12 9.38 -3.11
N THR A 236 1.06 9.08 -4.40
CA THR A 236 0.97 10.08 -5.48
C THR A 236 -0.29 10.93 -5.35
N LEU A 237 -1.46 10.33 -5.06
CA LEU A 237 -2.67 11.12 -4.79
C LEU A 237 -2.48 12.05 -3.58
N VAL A 238 -1.94 11.54 -2.49
CA VAL A 238 -1.72 12.34 -1.26
C VAL A 238 -0.79 13.52 -1.56
N SER A 239 0.32 13.31 -2.28
CA SER A 239 1.24 14.36 -2.71
C SER A 239 0.53 15.42 -3.55
N ARG A 240 -0.17 14.99 -4.62
CA ARG A 240 -0.88 15.91 -5.52
C ARG A 240 -1.98 16.73 -4.82
N LEU A 241 -2.72 16.11 -3.91
CA LEU A 241 -3.73 16.84 -3.15
C LEU A 241 -3.09 17.86 -2.18
N ALA A 242 -1.95 17.50 -1.58
CA ALA A 242 -1.18 18.43 -0.73
C ALA A 242 -0.61 19.60 -1.55
N GLU A 243 -0.03 19.35 -2.72
CA GLU A 243 0.48 20.36 -3.67
C GLU A 243 -0.63 21.34 -4.10
N ASN A 244 -1.86 20.89 -4.19
CA ASN A 244 -3.02 21.70 -4.49
C ASN A 244 -3.71 22.27 -3.23
N ASN A 245 -3.02 22.35 -2.11
CA ASN A 245 -3.51 22.93 -0.86
C ASN A 245 -4.79 22.29 -0.29
N ALA A 246 -5.06 21.01 -0.63
CA ALA A 246 -6.21 20.31 -0.04
C ALA A 246 -5.97 20.10 1.47
N PRO A 247 -7.00 20.38 2.32
CA PRO A 247 -6.85 20.19 3.76
C PRO A 247 -6.46 18.77 4.13
N LEU A 248 -5.45 18.61 5.00
CA LEU A 248 -4.96 17.30 5.45
C LEU A 248 -6.07 16.35 5.90
N LYS A 249 -7.07 16.88 6.64
CA LYS A 249 -8.22 16.11 7.12
C LYS A 249 -9.08 15.57 5.97
N ALA A 250 -9.26 16.33 4.90
CA ALA A 250 -9.98 15.89 3.69
C ALA A 250 -9.20 14.79 2.96
N ILE A 251 -7.88 14.94 2.83
CA ILE A 251 -7.00 13.91 2.25
C ILE A 251 -7.11 12.61 3.06
N MET A 252 -6.98 12.69 4.39
CA MET A 252 -7.07 11.53 5.29
C MET A 252 -8.42 10.83 5.19
N SER A 253 -9.52 11.57 5.14
CA SER A 253 -10.87 11.04 4.96
C SER A 253 -11.00 10.27 3.64
N ARG A 254 -10.56 10.88 2.52
CA ARG A 254 -10.61 10.26 1.18
C ARG A 254 -9.83 8.94 1.13
N VAL A 255 -8.60 8.96 1.62
CA VAL A 255 -7.76 7.77 1.57
C VAL A 255 -8.08 6.74 2.68
N GLY A 256 -8.84 7.09 3.72
CA GLY A 256 -9.18 6.19 4.84
C GLY A 256 -7.94 5.84 5.69
N HIS A 257 -7.20 6.86 6.12
CA HIS A 257 -6.11 6.72 7.08
C HIS A 257 -6.64 6.95 8.50
N SER A 258 -6.66 5.91 9.32
CA SER A 258 -6.83 6.00 10.77
C SER A 258 -5.56 6.51 11.48
N ASP A 259 -4.38 6.23 10.88
CA ASP A 259 -3.07 6.70 11.35
C ASP A 259 -2.52 7.78 10.40
N SER A 260 -2.43 8.99 10.91
CA SER A 260 -1.97 10.17 10.17
C SER A 260 -0.49 10.14 9.77
N ARG A 261 0.33 9.26 10.37
CA ARG A 261 1.80 9.31 10.26
C ARG A 261 2.34 9.31 8.83
N THR A 262 1.81 8.48 7.96
CA THR A 262 2.28 8.41 6.56
C THR A 262 1.78 9.60 5.75
N THR A 263 0.49 9.95 5.88
CA THR A 263 -0.09 11.12 5.19
C THR A 263 0.58 12.40 5.67
N ASN A 264 0.79 12.57 6.98
CA ASN A 264 1.49 13.71 7.55
C ASN A 264 2.92 13.85 7.02
N LYS A 265 3.66 12.74 6.88
CA LYS A 265 5.04 12.81 6.34
C LYS A 265 5.06 13.32 4.91
N ILE A 266 4.19 12.83 4.04
CA ILE A 266 4.10 13.27 2.65
C ILE A 266 3.62 14.71 2.61
N TYR A 267 2.55 15.03 3.35
CA TYR A 267 1.98 16.38 3.42
C TYR A 267 3.02 17.41 3.88
N THR A 268 3.72 17.14 5.00
CA THR A 268 4.75 18.05 5.53
C THR A 268 5.93 18.19 4.57
N HIS A 269 6.31 17.13 3.86
CA HIS A 269 7.38 17.20 2.88
C HIS A 269 7.01 18.11 1.70
N VAL A 270 5.80 17.93 1.16
CA VAL A 270 5.27 18.73 0.06
C VAL A 270 5.10 20.20 0.45
N THR A 271 4.50 20.47 1.62
CA THR A 271 4.29 21.85 2.08
C THR A 271 5.61 22.57 2.37
N LYS A 272 6.65 21.89 2.86
CA LYS A 272 8.00 22.49 2.98
C LYS A 272 8.56 22.90 1.63
N LYS A 273 8.48 22.04 0.62
CA LYS A 273 8.91 22.37 -0.73
C LYS A 273 8.14 23.56 -1.34
N MET A 274 6.89 23.75 -0.92
CA MET A 274 6.09 24.93 -1.29
C MET A 274 6.53 26.19 -0.51
N ASP A 275 6.90 26.03 0.78
CA ASP A 275 7.43 27.15 1.59
C ASP A 275 8.77 27.67 1.05
N ASP A 276 9.64 26.79 0.54
CA ASP A 276 10.90 27.17 -0.11
C ASP A 276 10.61 28.04 -1.37
N ASN A 277 9.55 27.71 -2.15
CA ASN A 277 9.13 28.51 -3.30
C ASN A 277 8.50 29.86 -2.90
N ILE A 278 7.98 30.02 -1.67
CA ILE A 278 7.46 31.32 -1.17
C ILE A 278 8.59 32.32 -1.01
N LEU A 279 9.78 31.90 -0.59
CA LEU A 279 10.94 32.79 -0.49
C LEU A 279 11.33 33.34 -1.85
N ASP A 280 11.40 32.48 -2.88
CA ASP A 280 11.67 32.90 -4.26
C ASP A 280 10.61 33.88 -4.77
N LEU A 281 9.35 33.69 -4.36
CA LEU A 281 8.25 34.59 -4.72
C LEU A 281 8.33 35.93 -3.99
N LEU A 282 8.72 35.94 -2.72
CA LEU A 282 8.91 37.15 -1.92
C LEU A 282 10.12 37.94 -2.42
N ASP A 283 11.20 37.28 -2.83
CA ASP A 283 12.38 37.91 -3.42
C ASP A 283 12.11 38.50 -4.81
N SER A 284 11.01 38.12 -5.45
CA SER A 284 10.55 38.66 -6.75
C SER A 284 9.57 39.83 -6.64
N LEU A 285 9.11 40.17 -5.42
CA LEU A 285 8.25 41.33 -5.13
C LEU A 285 9.09 42.58 -4.92
#